data_2efcf51e138fafc6f9ca42d04e46f121
#
_entry.id   2efcf51e138fafc6f9ca42d04e46f121
#
_cell.length_a   1.000
_cell.length_b   1.000
_cell.length_c   1.000
_cell.angle_alpha   90.00
_cell.angle_beta   90.00
_cell.angle_gamma   90.00
#
_symmetry.space_group_name_H-M   'P 1'
#
loop_
_entity.id
_entity.type
_entity.pdbx_description
1 polymer ?
#
loop_
_entity_poly.entity_id
_entity_poly.type
_entity_poly.pdbx_seq_one_letter_code
_entity_poly.pdbx_strand_id
1 'polypeptide(L)'
;GLGRLGKKNDRGFYTYSDREERVDREVSRAFGSGGGGVRPEEIIDRCLLLSVNEATYALEEGVVAGPGDVDLAMVLGTGFPPFRGGPLAWAESRGVGAVRDRLLELQERHGDRFAPAPGLERLAATNGSFTSDAPWRDPGSPLEM
;
A
#
# COMPACT_ATOMS: atom_id res chain seq x y z
N GLY A 1 2.83 24.23 14.56
CA GLY A 1 1.79 23.20 14.39
C GLY A 1 0.44 23.70 14.87
N LEU A 2 -0.66 23.25 14.29
CA LEU A 2 -2.02 23.71 14.60
C LEU A 2 -2.56 23.14 15.93
N GLY A 3 -1.75 22.38 16.70
CA GLY A 3 -2.16 21.77 17.97
C GLY A 3 -3.31 20.77 17.87
N ARG A 4 -3.49 20.15 16.68
CA ARG A 4 -4.58 19.23 16.40
C ARG A 4 -4.12 17.79 16.56
N LEU A 5 -4.48 17.16 17.67
CA LEU A 5 -4.00 15.83 18.08
C LEU A 5 -5.04 14.71 17.87
N GLY A 6 -6.11 15.01 17.14
CA GLY A 6 -7.19 14.05 16.92
C GLY A 6 -8.07 13.88 18.18
N LYS A 7 -8.41 12.64 18.48
CA LYS A 7 -9.27 12.30 19.65
C LYS A 7 -8.65 12.69 20.99
N LYS A 8 -7.34 12.96 21.08
CA LYS A 8 -6.68 13.36 22.31
C LYS A 8 -7.12 14.74 22.83
N ASN A 9 -7.55 15.63 21.93
CA ASN A 9 -8.03 16.97 22.27
C ASN A 9 -9.25 17.37 21.42
N ASP A 10 -10.02 16.39 21.00
CA ASP A 10 -11.29 16.49 20.26
C ASP A 10 -11.18 17.27 18.93
N ARG A 11 -9.97 17.53 18.46
CA ARG A 11 -9.69 18.28 17.21
C ARG A 11 -8.55 17.68 16.41
N GLY A 12 -8.88 17.17 15.21
CA GLY A 12 -7.94 16.65 14.21
C GLY A 12 -8.33 17.11 12.81
N PHE A 13 -8.35 16.23 11.86
CA PHE A 13 -9.03 16.42 10.57
C PHE A 13 -10.55 16.54 10.77
N TYR A 14 -11.04 15.91 11.83
CA TYR A 14 -12.42 15.99 12.28
C TYR A 14 -12.47 16.69 13.64
N THR A 15 -13.61 17.28 13.96
CA THR A 15 -14.02 17.59 15.32
C THR A 15 -14.74 16.37 15.87
N TYR A 16 -14.40 16.00 17.11
CA TYR A 16 -14.95 14.83 17.78
C TYR A 16 -15.86 15.30 18.93
N SER A 17 -17.07 14.77 18.94
CA SER A 17 -17.99 14.89 20.07
C SER A 17 -18.53 13.50 20.42
N ASP A 18 -19.14 13.31 21.59
CA ASP A 18 -19.57 12.01 22.12
C ASP A 18 -20.39 11.13 21.16
N ARG A 19 -20.91 11.69 20.08
CA ARG A 19 -21.79 10.99 19.13
C ARG A 19 -21.53 11.29 17.66
N GLU A 20 -20.65 12.25 17.32
CA GLU A 20 -20.46 12.65 15.92
C GLU A 20 -19.02 13.05 15.60
N GLU A 21 -18.55 12.59 14.46
CA GLU A 21 -17.30 13.04 13.83
C GLU A 21 -17.66 13.93 12.64
N ARG A 22 -17.23 15.19 12.65
CA ARG A 22 -17.50 16.14 11.56
C ARG A 22 -16.21 16.69 11.01
N VAL A 23 -16.11 16.81 9.69
CA VAL A 23 -14.97 17.45 9.03
C VAL A 23 -14.81 18.87 9.57
N ASP A 24 -13.62 19.19 10.08
CA ASP A 24 -13.34 20.51 10.60
C ASP A 24 -13.12 21.50 9.48
N ARG A 25 -13.90 22.59 9.47
CA ARG A 25 -13.85 23.62 8.42
C ARG A 25 -12.53 24.39 8.39
N GLU A 26 -11.82 24.51 9.51
CA GLU A 26 -10.51 25.15 9.53
C GLU A 26 -9.46 24.30 8.82
N VAL A 27 -9.54 22.96 8.96
CA VAL A 27 -8.69 22.02 8.22
C VAL A 27 -8.97 22.12 6.74
N SER A 28 -10.24 22.13 6.34
CA SER A 28 -10.63 22.30 4.94
C SER A 28 -10.10 23.62 4.34
N ARG A 29 -10.05 24.69 5.13
CA ARG A 29 -9.47 25.98 4.70
C ARG A 29 -7.94 25.94 4.63
N ALA A 30 -7.28 25.29 5.60
CA ALA A 30 -5.82 25.23 5.70
C ALA A 30 -5.18 24.39 4.59
N PHE A 31 -5.85 23.31 4.19
CA PHE A 31 -5.37 22.39 3.13
C PHE A 31 -6.01 22.69 1.77
N GLY A 32 -6.89 23.66 1.69
CA GLY A 32 -7.70 23.97 0.53
C GLY A 32 -8.82 22.93 0.35
N SER A 33 -9.95 23.36 -0.15
CA SER A 33 -10.91 22.46 -0.75
C SER A 33 -10.30 22.03 -2.08
N GLY A 34 -9.50 20.97 -2.06
CA GLY A 34 -8.82 20.46 -3.25
C GLY A 34 -9.82 20.29 -4.39
N GLY A 35 -9.81 21.23 -5.32
CA GLY A 35 -10.81 21.33 -6.39
C GLY A 35 -10.64 20.33 -7.53
N GLY A 36 -9.85 19.29 -7.34
CA GLY A 36 -9.74 18.16 -8.27
C GLY A 36 -10.13 16.90 -7.53
N GLY A 37 -11.34 16.41 -7.73
CA GLY A 37 -11.79 15.16 -7.13
C GLY A 37 -10.85 14.04 -7.53
N VAL A 38 -10.03 13.57 -6.58
CA VAL A 38 -9.31 12.31 -6.75
C VAL A 38 -10.37 11.21 -6.75
N ARG A 39 -10.39 10.41 -7.79
CA ARG A 39 -11.34 9.30 -7.89
C ARG A 39 -11.11 8.31 -6.74
N PRO A 40 -12.17 7.74 -6.13
CA PRO A 40 -12.03 6.76 -5.06
C PRO A 40 -11.08 5.62 -5.41
N GLU A 41 -11.11 5.15 -6.65
CA GLU A 41 -10.24 4.09 -7.16
C GLU A 41 -8.77 4.49 -7.11
N GLU A 42 -8.44 5.73 -7.42
CA GLU A 42 -7.07 6.23 -7.34
C GLU A 42 -6.58 6.32 -5.90
N ILE A 43 -7.45 6.67 -4.95
CA ILE A 43 -7.11 6.67 -3.52
C ILE A 43 -6.75 5.24 -3.09
N ILE A 44 -7.60 4.27 -3.45
CA ILE A 44 -7.36 2.86 -3.16
C ILE A 44 -6.05 2.39 -3.80
N ASP A 45 -5.84 2.67 -5.08
CA ASP A 45 -4.63 2.28 -5.80
C ASP A 45 -3.38 2.87 -5.11
N ARG A 46 -3.38 4.17 -4.79
CA ARG A 46 -2.23 4.84 -4.16
C ARG A 46 -1.88 4.28 -2.77
N CYS A 47 -2.86 3.77 -2.03
CA CYS A 47 -2.63 3.15 -0.74
C CYS A 47 -2.22 1.68 -0.88
N LEU A 48 -3.00 0.89 -1.61
CA LEU A 48 -2.81 -0.55 -1.66
C LEU A 48 -1.61 -0.97 -2.52
N LEU A 49 -1.35 -0.27 -3.64
CA LEU A 49 -0.20 -0.59 -4.48
C LEU A 49 1.13 -0.32 -3.80
N LEU A 50 1.21 0.71 -2.94
CA LEU A 50 2.41 0.88 -2.10
C LEU A 50 2.58 -0.29 -1.11
N SER A 51 1.49 -0.77 -0.51
CA SER A 51 1.56 -1.94 0.37
C SER A 51 2.02 -3.21 -0.37
N VAL A 52 1.56 -3.41 -1.61
CA VAL A 52 2.02 -4.52 -2.47
C VAL A 52 3.50 -4.36 -2.80
N ASN A 53 3.92 -3.15 -3.14
CA ASN A 53 5.30 -2.86 -3.51
C ASN A 53 6.27 -3.11 -2.35
N GLU A 54 5.95 -2.60 -1.15
CA GLU A 54 6.73 -2.85 0.07
C GLU A 54 6.72 -4.33 0.47
N ALA A 55 5.59 -5.02 0.31
CA ALA A 55 5.50 -6.46 0.53
C ALA A 55 6.44 -7.24 -0.42
N THR A 56 6.57 -6.77 -1.66
CA THR A 56 7.49 -7.38 -2.64
C THR A 56 8.95 -7.16 -2.23
N TYR A 57 9.33 -5.97 -1.78
CA TYR A 57 10.67 -5.72 -1.22
C TYR A 57 10.95 -6.60 0.00
N ALA A 58 10.00 -6.73 0.93
CA ALA A 58 10.17 -7.59 2.11
C ALA A 58 10.44 -9.05 1.75
N LEU A 59 9.84 -9.55 0.67
CA LEU A 59 10.12 -10.89 0.12
C LEU A 59 11.53 -10.97 -0.48
N GLU A 60 11.92 -10.00 -1.29
CA GLU A 60 13.23 -9.95 -1.94
C GLU A 60 14.37 -9.85 -0.93
N GLU A 61 14.20 -9.03 0.09
CA GLU A 61 15.15 -8.84 1.18
C GLU A 61 15.15 -10.03 2.16
N GLY A 62 14.17 -10.93 2.03
CA GLY A 62 14.03 -12.10 2.88
C GLY A 62 13.66 -11.76 4.33
N VAL A 63 13.01 -10.64 4.55
CA VAL A 63 12.43 -10.25 5.84
C VAL A 63 11.32 -11.21 6.24
N VAL A 64 10.63 -11.77 5.26
CA VAL A 64 9.58 -12.78 5.41
C VAL A 64 9.90 -14.02 4.59
N ALA A 65 9.41 -15.17 5.02
CA ALA A 65 9.71 -16.44 4.38
C ALA A 65 8.94 -16.67 3.07
N GLY A 66 7.73 -16.09 2.98
CA GLY A 66 6.90 -16.26 1.79
C GLY A 66 5.72 -15.29 1.72
N PRO A 67 5.03 -15.28 0.56
CA PRO A 67 3.91 -14.35 0.32
C PRO A 67 2.75 -14.54 1.29
N GLY A 68 2.46 -15.79 1.69
CA GLY A 68 1.42 -16.09 2.65
C GLY A 68 1.68 -15.49 4.04
N ASP A 69 2.94 -15.39 4.45
CA ASP A 69 3.32 -14.78 5.73
C ASP A 69 3.06 -13.27 5.71
N VAL A 70 3.36 -12.61 4.58
CA VAL A 70 3.04 -11.19 4.38
C VAL A 70 1.53 -10.96 4.45
N ASP A 71 0.78 -11.75 3.69
CA ASP A 71 -0.67 -11.62 3.62
C ASP A 71 -1.32 -11.82 4.99
N LEU A 72 -0.89 -12.85 5.73
CA LEU A 72 -1.38 -13.12 7.08
C LEU A 72 -1.00 -11.98 8.05
N ALA A 73 0.24 -11.51 8.02
CA ALA A 73 0.70 -10.42 8.87
C ALA A 73 -0.08 -9.13 8.61
N MET A 74 -0.37 -8.82 7.36
CA MET A 74 -1.15 -7.64 6.99
C MET A 74 -2.62 -7.74 7.42
N VAL A 75 -3.23 -8.92 7.30
CA VAL A 75 -4.60 -9.16 7.79
C VAL A 75 -4.68 -9.00 9.31
N LEU A 76 -3.75 -9.61 10.05
CA LEU A 76 -3.78 -9.59 11.51
C LEU A 76 -3.25 -8.28 12.11
N GLY A 77 -2.23 -7.68 11.50
CA GLY A 77 -1.52 -6.53 12.06
C GLY A 77 -2.10 -5.19 11.65
N THR A 78 -2.63 -5.06 10.45
CA THR A 78 -3.12 -3.78 9.91
C THR A 78 -4.62 -3.74 9.67
N GLY A 79 -5.31 -4.87 9.82
CA GLY A 79 -6.74 -4.98 9.53
C GLY A 79 -7.04 -5.01 8.02
N PHE A 80 -6.11 -5.48 7.20
CA PHE A 80 -6.39 -5.71 5.78
C PHE A 80 -7.59 -6.66 5.66
N PRO A 81 -8.54 -6.40 4.74
CA PRO A 81 -9.77 -7.18 4.66
C PRO A 81 -9.51 -8.68 4.43
N PRO A 82 -9.87 -9.58 5.38
CA PRO A 82 -9.54 -11.01 5.29
C PRO A 82 -10.09 -11.70 4.05
N PHE A 83 -11.27 -11.25 3.57
CA PHE A 83 -11.90 -11.79 2.37
C PHE A 83 -11.15 -11.48 1.07
N ARG A 84 -10.14 -10.61 1.12
CA ARG A 84 -9.21 -10.32 0.02
C ARG A 84 -7.95 -11.17 0.06
N GLY A 85 -7.71 -11.90 1.16
CA GLY A 85 -6.57 -12.78 1.35
C GLY A 85 -5.29 -12.09 1.82
N GLY A 86 -5.17 -10.79 1.65
CA GLY A 86 -3.99 -9.98 1.92
C GLY A 86 -3.57 -9.15 0.70
N PRO A 87 -2.53 -8.31 0.81
CA PRO A 87 -2.12 -7.42 -0.28
C PRO A 87 -1.60 -8.17 -1.51
N LEU A 88 -0.86 -9.26 -1.33
CA LEU A 88 -0.30 -10.03 -2.45
C LEU A 88 -1.36 -10.88 -3.13
N ALA A 89 -2.23 -11.56 -2.37
CA ALA A 89 -3.39 -12.27 -2.93
C ALA A 89 -4.33 -11.32 -3.67
N TRP A 90 -4.52 -10.10 -3.15
CA TRP A 90 -5.29 -9.06 -3.83
C TRP A 90 -4.62 -8.63 -5.15
N ALA A 91 -3.28 -8.45 -5.16
CA ALA A 91 -2.53 -8.12 -6.36
C ALA A 91 -2.63 -9.22 -7.43
N GLU A 92 -2.54 -10.49 -7.01
CA GLU A 92 -2.78 -11.64 -7.90
C GLU A 92 -4.16 -11.57 -8.56
N SER A 93 -5.21 -11.29 -7.79
CA SER A 93 -6.57 -11.20 -8.30
C SER A 93 -6.77 -10.09 -9.33
N ARG A 94 -5.92 -9.06 -9.31
CA ARG A 94 -5.90 -7.97 -10.30
C ARG A 94 -5.01 -8.26 -11.52
N GLY A 95 -4.12 -9.22 -11.38
CA GLY A 95 -3.06 -9.52 -12.34
C GLY A 95 -1.79 -8.72 -12.07
N VAL A 96 -0.68 -9.42 -11.86
CA VAL A 96 0.62 -8.83 -11.49
C VAL A 96 1.09 -7.79 -12.52
N GLY A 97 0.91 -8.07 -13.81
CA GLY A 97 1.23 -7.11 -14.88
C GLY A 97 0.42 -5.81 -14.79
N ALA A 98 -0.89 -5.91 -14.52
CA ALA A 98 -1.75 -4.74 -14.37
C ALA A 98 -1.38 -3.92 -13.12
N VAL A 99 -0.97 -4.57 -12.05
CA VAL A 99 -0.46 -3.92 -10.83
C VAL A 99 0.83 -3.15 -11.12
N ARG A 100 1.79 -3.77 -11.80
CA ARG A 100 3.03 -3.12 -12.24
C ARG A 100 2.76 -1.91 -13.12
N ASP A 101 1.92 -2.06 -14.14
CA ASP A 101 1.59 -0.97 -15.07
C ASP A 101 0.94 0.21 -14.35
N ARG A 102 0.07 -0.08 -13.39
CA ARG A 102 -0.56 0.96 -12.58
C ARG A 102 0.42 1.67 -11.65
N LEU A 103 1.41 0.98 -11.10
CA LEU A 103 2.50 1.61 -10.34
C LEU A 103 3.33 2.55 -11.22
N LEU A 104 3.66 2.16 -12.45
CA LEU A 104 4.37 3.02 -13.40
C LEU A 104 3.57 4.30 -13.72
N GLU A 105 2.26 4.20 -13.98
CA GLU A 105 1.40 5.37 -14.18
C GLU A 105 1.40 6.31 -12.95
N LEU A 106 1.40 5.74 -11.74
CA LEU A 106 1.45 6.51 -10.52
C LEU A 106 2.83 7.13 -10.29
N GLN A 107 3.90 6.44 -10.67
CA GLN A 107 5.27 6.96 -10.62
C GLN A 107 5.43 8.19 -11.52
N GLU A 108 4.96 8.13 -12.76
CA GLU A 108 4.98 9.28 -13.68
C GLU A 108 4.26 10.51 -13.10
N ARG A 109 3.16 10.30 -12.39
CA ARG A 109 2.31 11.38 -11.88
C ARG A 109 2.68 11.86 -10.47
N HIS A 110 3.25 11.00 -9.64
CA HIS A 110 3.40 11.23 -8.20
C HIS A 110 4.82 10.97 -7.66
N GLY A 111 5.76 10.58 -8.55
CA GLY A 111 7.18 10.43 -8.23
C GLY A 111 7.59 9.02 -7.80
N ASP A 112 8.88 8.87 -7.56
CA ASP A 112 9.60 7.60 -7.47
C ASP A 112 9.17 6.67 -6.33
N ARG A 113 8.42 7.16 -5.34
CA ARG A 113 7.86 6.28 -4.31
C ARG A 113 6.96 5.17 -4.86
N PHE A 114 6.46 5.34 -6.10
CA PHE A 114 5.65 4.36 -6.80
C PHE A 114 6.45 3.51 -7.78
N ALA A 115 7.80 3.66 -7.83
CA ALA A 115 8.63 2.81 -8.68
C ALA A 115 8.39 1.34 -8.32
N PRO A 116 8.04 0.47 -9.29
CA PRO A 116 7.81 -0.94 -9.01
C PRO A 116 9.05 -1.62 -8.45
N ALA A 117 8.87 -2.48 -7.44
CA ALA A 117 9.94 -3.32 -6.92
C ALA A 117 10.49 -4.25 -8.01
N PRO A 118 11.82 -4.52 -8.02
CA PRO A 118 12.43 -5.40 -9.03
C PRO A 118 11.76 -6.77 -9.14
N GLY A 119 11.32 -7.36 -8.01
CA GLY A 119 10.58 -8.62 -7.99
C GLY A 119 9.24 -8.54 -8.69
N LEU A 120 8.53 -7.44 -8.54
CA LEU A 120 7.27 -7.21 -9.23
C LEU A 120 7.47 -7.06 -10.74
N GLU A 121 8.54 -6.37 -11.16
CA GLU A 121 8.94 -6.25 -12.56
C GLU A 121 9.26 -7.62 -13.17
N ARG A 122 10.03 -8.46 -12.45
CA ARG A 122 10.36 -9.83 -12.91
C ARG A 122 9.10 -10.70 -13.07
N LEU A 123 8.21 -10.68 -12.07
CA LEU A 123 6.95 -11.41 -12.14
C LEU A 123 6.08 -10.97 -13.31
N ALA A 124 5.93 -9.67 -13.50
CA ALA A 124 5.15 -9.11 -14.59
C ALA A 124 5.74 -9.50 -15.97
N ALA A 125 7.07 -9.50 -16.12
CA ALA A 125 7.75 -9.85 -17.36
C ALA A 125 7.59 -11.33 -17.74
N THR A 126 7.42 -12.22 -16.75
CA THR A 126 7.32 -13.67 -16.94
C THR A 126 5.89 -14.20 -16.85
N ASN A 127 4.88 -13.32 -16.69
CA ASN A 127 3.52 -13.70 -16.27
C ASN A 127 3.52 -14.62 -15.04
N GLY A 128 4.46 -14.37 -14.14
CA GLY A 128 4.61 -15.11 -12.90
C GLY A 128 3.57 -14.75 -11.85
N SER A 129 3.61 -15.51 -10.76
CA SER A 129 2.71 -15.37 -9.61
C SER A 129 3.51 -15.22 -8.34
N PHE A 130 3.00 -14.48 -7.35
CA PHE A 130 3.59 -14.42 -6.02
C PHE A 130 3.62 -15.79 -5.34
N THR A 131 2.68 -16.67 -5.67
CA THR A 131 2.56 -18.02 -5.11
C THR A 131 3.38 -19.07 -5.86
N SER A 132 4.08 -18.71 -6.95
CA SER A 132 4.98 -19.63 -7.62
C SER A 132 6.16 -20.00 -6.71
N ASP A 133 6.63 -21.26 -6.78
CA ASP A 133 7.78 -21.76 -6.00
C ASP A 133 9.15 -21.14 -6.37
N ALA A 134 9.15 -20.02 -7.05
CA ALA A 134 10.38 -19.30 -7.41
C ALA A 134 11.02 -18.75 -6.13
N PRO A 135 12.33 -18.93 -5.93
CA PRO A 135 13.01 -18.33 -4.80
C PRO A 135 12.90 -16.81 -4.88
N TRP A 136 12.26 -16.21 -3.88
CA TRP A 136 12.15 -14.75 -3.76
C TRP A 136 13.49 -14.07 -3.51
N ARG A 137 14.44 -14.82 -2.97
CA ARG A 137 15.81 -14.37 -2.78
C ARG A 137 16.63 -14.61 -4.02
N ASP A 138 17.46 -13.64 -4.35
CA ASP A 138 18.61 -13.87 -5.20
C ASP A 138 19.53 -14.88 -4.46
N PRO A 139 19.81 -16.07 -5.02
CA PRO A 139 20.63 -17.07 -4.34
C PRO A 139 22.06 -16.60 -4.02
N GLY A 140 22.45 -15.40 -4.46
CA GLY A 140 23.73 -14.77 -4.20
C GLY A 140 23.72 -13.66 -3.15
N SER A 141 22.57 -13.27 -2.58
CA SER A 141 22.53 -12.22 -1.56
C SER A 141 22.90 -12.75 -0.18
N PRO A 142 23.98 -12.26 0.46
CA PRO A 142 24.34 -12.67 1.82
C PRO A 142 23.30 -12.14 2.80
N LEU A 143 22.88 -13.00 3.75
CA LEU A 143 22.20 -12.58 4.96
C LEU A 143 23.19 -11.71 5.77
N GLU A 144 23.06 -10.41 5.73
CA GLU A 144 23.64 -9.58 6.77
C GLU A 144 22.78 -9.78 8.04
N MET A 145 23.31 -10.57 8.98
CA MET A 145 22.77 -10.68 10.35
C MET A 145 23.35 -9.54 11.20
#